data_53f4e13292b143650233bf451d14009c
#
_entry.id   53f4e13292b143650233bf451d14009c
#
_cell.length_a   1.000
_cell.length_b   1.000
_cell.length_c   1.000
_cell.angle_alpha   90.00
_cell.angle_beta   90.00
_cell.angle_gamma   90.00
#
_symmetry.space_group_name_H-M   'P 1'
#
loop_
_entity.id
_entity.type
_entity.pdbx_description
1 polymer ?
#
loop_
_entity_poly.entity_id
_entity_poly.type
_entity_poly.pdbx_seq_one_letter_code
_entity_poly.pdbx_strand_id
1 'polypeptide(L)'
;MKRVILFGTAVMILMFTACSKKLQTTANLKDQLDSINYAFGVANGAAFKSMFAPEDTTKENIEAMLIGFAKGFRNLSEEEISKSEAITAGIQLNHGLKQGFLFGDSAMTVNKDLIYKTVDEMLNGKETVSGFDRLKANEYFFKIYQRRRDSVPLQLTKEIIDSINIAYAVMQGANYANNLNDTNRAEFIKNFHKGRSMEKSTNRFENLGYTMALGGYQMFSKTGLLNDSTITLRADITLAGINAGALGDTTIFSADAAREYLRAVSEKRRAERNAQLFGAWKKENEDFLAKKAEDPAVKKTSTNSGLLYEVLKEGKGPKPQLNDRVKVHYKGSLINDTVFDSSIERGEPAVFGLTQVIDGWTEGLQLMSVGSKYRFYIPQQLGYGDQQAGEVIKPFSTLIFEVELLGIEKQKPENVKDMLKRR
;
A
#
# COMPACT_ATOMS: atom_id res chain seq x y z
N MET A 1 -0.84 64.49 26.83
CA MET A 1 -0.06 64.09 25.63
C MET A 1 0.21 62.60 25.71
N LYS A 2 -0.62 61.82 25.03
CA LYS A 2 -0.48 60.36 24.95
C LYS A 2 0.22 60.02 23.64
N ARG A 3 1.42 59.40 23.73
CA ARG A 3 2.11 58.85 22.57
C ARG A 3 1.53 57.49 22.26
N VAL A 4 0.91 57.37 21.09
CA VAL A 4 0.48 56.11 20.49
C VAL A 4 1.69 55.54 19.75
N ILE A 5 2.15 54.37 20.19
CA ILE A 5 3.18 53.60 19.48
C ILE A 5 2.46 52.70 18.49
N LEU A 6 2.55 53.02 17.20
CA LEU A 6 2.12 52.14 16.10
C LEU A 6 3.18 51.05 15.93
N PHE A 7 2.81 49.80 16.23
CA PHE A 7 3.53 48.62 15.78
C PHE A 7 3.14 48.35 14.32
N GLY A 8 4.01 48.73 13.40
CA GLY A 8 3.88 48.36 12.02
C GLY A 8 4.27 46.89 11.84
N THR A 9 3.29 46.00 11.59
CA THR A 9 3.52 44.68 11.05
C THR A 9 3.95 44.79 9.59
N ALA A 10 5.26 44.69 9.35
CA ALA A 10 5.80 44.57 8.00
C ALA A 10 5.43 43.16 7.48
N VAL A 11 4.32 43.07 6.72
CA VAL A 11 4.04 41.93 5.86
C VAL A 11 5.03 41.99 4.71
N MET A 12 6.07 41.17 4.78
CA MET A 12 7.03 41.01 3.71
C MET A 12 6.38 40.16 2.60
N ILE A 13 5.67 40.86 1.68
CA ILE A 13 5.23 40.28 0.41
C ILE A 13 6.50 40.10 -0.44
N LEU A 14 7.06 38.90 -0.42
CA LEU A 14 8.06 38.49 -1.38
C LEU A 14 7.42 38.33 -2.77
N MET A 15 7.46 39.43 -3.56
CA MET A 15 7.20 39.37 -5.00
C MET A 15 8.24 38.43 -5.65
N PHE A 16 7.79 37.30 -6.14
CA PHE A 16 8.60 36.36 -6.89
C PHE A 16 8.74 36.83 -8.34
N THR A 17 9.81 37.56 -8.63
CA THR A 17 10.29 37.74 -10.00
C THR A 17 10.84 36.39 -10.50
N ALA A 18 10.44 36.05 -11.73
CA ALA A 18 10.85 34.84 -12.43
C ALA A 18 12.35 34.88 -12.78
N CYS A 19 13.18 34.44 -11.84
CA CYS A 19 14.53 33.96 -12.09
C CYS A 19 14.60 32.54 -11.55
N SER A 20 15.22 31.62 -12.27
CA SER A 20 15.36 30.21 -11.98
C SER A 20 15.72 29.98 -10.50
N LYS A 21 14.70 29.81 -9.64
CA LYS A 21 14.96 29.50 -8.24
C LYS A 21 15.46 28.08 -8.15
N LYS A 22 16.74 27.94 -7.84
CA LYS A 22 17.35 26.67 -7.47
C LYS A 22 16.49 26.04 -6.36
N LEU A 23 15.96 24.83 -6.60
CA LEU A 23 15.20 24.10 -5.61
C LEU A 23 16.07 23.86 -4.37
N GLN A 24 15.54 24.18 -3.20
CA GLN A 24 16.28 23.97 -1.95
C GLN A 24 16.36 22.48 -1.66
N THR A 25 17.57 21.94 -1.54
CA THR A 25 17.83 20.51 -1.25
C THR A 25 18.34 20.28 0.18
N THR A 26 18.75 21.35 0.88
CA THR A 26 19.25 21.27 2.26
C THR A 26 18.33 22.02 3.22
N ALA A 27 18.30 21.60 4.49
CA ALA A 27 17.58 22.24 5.57
C ALA A 27 18.46 22.30 6.82
N ASN A 28 18.22 23.30 7.67
CA ASN A 28 18.83 23.36 8.99
C ASN A 28 18.02 22.49 9.95
N LEU A 29 18.51 21.28 10.25
CA LEU A 29 17.83 20.32 11.12
C LEU A 29 18.16 20.65 12.58
N LYS A 30 17.16 21.13 13.32
CA LYS A 30 17.29 21.60 14.71
C LYS A 30 17.02 20.51 15.73
N ASP A 31 16.18 19.55 15.40
CA ASP A 31 15.75 18.49 16.30
C ASP A 31 15.50 17.16 15.55
N GLN A 32 15.13 16.12 16.30
CA GLN A 32 14.82 14.82 15.74
C GLN A 32 13.61 14.86 14.78
N LEU A 33 12.63 15.71 15.04
CA LEU A 33 11.45 15.84 14.19
C LEU A 33 11.80 16.43 12.82
N ASP A 34 12.72 17.39 12.75
CA ASP A 34 13.29 17.89 11.51
C ASP A 34 14.00 16.77 10.74
N SER A 35 14.83 15.98 11.45
CA SER A 35 15.55 14.86 10.83
C SER A 35 14.62 13.81 10.24
N ILE A 36 13.51 13.48 10.95
CA ILE A 36 12.47 12.56 10.45
C ILE A 36 11.80 13.14 9.21
N ASN A 37 11.37 14.40 9.25
CA ASN A 37 10.70 15.06 8.14
C ASN A 37 11.60 15.15 6.90
N TYR A 38 12.86 15.49 7.09
CA TYR A 38 13.84 15.55 6.00
C TYR A 38 14.11 14.17 5.40
N ALA A 39 14.40 13.16 6.23
CA ALA A 39 14.63 11.79 5.77
C ALA A 39 13.41 11.22 5.06
N PHE A 40 12.20 11.49 5.57
CA PHE A 40 10.95 11.12 4.91
C PHE A 40 10.84 11.75 3.52
N GLY A 41 11.19 13.03 3.41
CA GLY A 41 11.27 13.74 2.13
C GLY A 41 12.26 13.06 1.18
N VAL A 42 13.48 12.78 1.61
CA VAL A 42 14.54 12.15 0.78
C VAL A 42 14.10 10.78 0.28
N ALA A 43 13.56 9.92 1.14
CA ALA A 43 13.13 8.58 0.78
C ALA A 43 12.02 8.60 -0.28
N ASN A 44 11.03 9.50 -0.14
CA ASN A 44 9.94 9.64 -1.10
C ASN A 44 10.37 10.35 -2.39
N GLY A 45 11.20 11.39 -2.30
CA GLY A 45 11.74 12.10 -3.46
C GLY A 45 12.56 11.20 -4.37
N ALA A 46 13.37 10.30 -3.80
CA ALA A 46 14.13 9.32 -4.57
C ALA A 46 13.23 8.33 -5.35
N ALA A 47 12.04 8.04 -4.83
CA ALA A 47 11.08 7.16 -5.49
C ALA A 47 10.37 7.83 -6.69
N PHE A 48 10.35 9.16 -6.78
CA PHE A 48 9.65 9.85 -7.87
C PHE A 48 10.15 9.47 -9.26
N LYS A 49 11.45 9.23 -9.43
CA LYS A 49 12.01 8.83 -10.73
C LYS A 49 11.42 7.50 -11.25
N SER A 50 11.11 6.59 -10.35
CA SER A 50 10.55 5.28 -10.72
C SER A 50 9.06 5.33 -11.10
N MET A 51 8.39 6.46 -10.90
CA MET A 51 6.97 6.65 -11.21
C MET A 51 6.73 7.11 -12.65
N PHE A 52 7.79 7.44 -13.39
CA PHE A 52 7.70 7.95 -14.76
C PHE A 52 8.32 6.98 -15.76
N ALA A 53 7.83 7.07 -17.01
CA ALA A 53 8.51 6.42 -18.10
C ALA A 53 9.93 6.99 -18.28
N PRO A 54 10.92 6.20 -18.70
CA PRO A 54 12.31 6.67 -18.83
C PRO A 54 12.46 7.96 -19.64
N GLU A 55 11.67 8.10 -20.69
CA GLU A 55 11.66 9.28 -21.57
C GLU A 55 11.12 10.54 -20.89
N ASP A 56 10.33 10.39 -19.83
CA ASP A 56 9.73 11.48 -19.04
C ASP A 56 10.61 11.90 -17.86
N THR A 57 11.69 11.17 -17.53
CA THR A 57 12.59 11.45 -16.38
C THR A 57 13.65 12.50 -16.66
N THR A 58 13.35 13.48 -17.52
CA THR A 58 14.27 14.61 -17.78
C THR A 58 14.37 15.51 -16.54
N LYS A 59 15.49 16.21 -16.43
CA LYS A 59 15.71 17.16 -15.31
C LYS A 59 14.62 18.22 -15.26
N GLU A 60 14.20 18.76 -16.40
CA GLU A 60 13.14 19.76 -16.52
C GLU A 60 11.79 19.24 -16.00
N ASN A 61 11.43 18.02 -16.36
CA ASN A 61 10.18 17.40 -15.90
C ASN A 61 10.19 17.15 -14.40
N ILE A 62 11.32 16.69 -13.86
CA ILE A 62 11.51 16.50 -12.41
C ILE A 62 11.41 17.83 -11.68
N GLU A 63 12.09 18.88 -12.15
CA GLU A 63 12.02 20.22 -11.55
C GLU A 63 10.61 20.81 -11.62
N ALA A 64 9.90 20.66 -12.74
CA ALA A 64 8.51 21.09 -12.86
C ALA A 64 7.60 20.38 -11.86
N MET A 65 7.76 19.07 -11.69
CA MET A 65 7.01 18.29 -10.70
C MET A 65 7.31 18.77 -9.28
N LEU A 66 8.56 19.02 -8.93
CA LEU A 66 8.95 19.50 -7.60
C LEU A 66 8.41 20.90 -7.31
N ILE A 67 8.35 21.78 -8.31
CA ILE A 67 7.68 23.08 -8.20
C ILE A 67 6.19 22.91 -7.91
N GLY A 68 5.53 22.05 -8.64
CA GLY A 68 4.12 21.74 -8.42
C GLY A 68 3.89 21.13 -7.02
N PHE A 69 4.72 20.19 -6.63
CA PHE A 69 4.67 19.58 -5.30
C PHE A 69 4.80 20.64 -4.18
N ALA A 70 5.75 21.55 -4.32
CA ALA A 70 5.93 22.65 -3.35
C ALA A 70 4.72 23.59 -3.29
N LYS A 71 4.06 23.85 -4.42
CA LYS A 71 2.81 24.62 -4.46
C LYS A 71 1.66 23.90 -3.77
N GLY A 72 1.51 22.60 -4.00
CA GLY A 72 0.47 21.78 -3.38
C GLY A 72 0.62 21.68 -1.86
N PHE A 73 1.84 21.66 -1.34
CA PHE A 73 2.09 21.67 0.11
C PHE A 73 1.79 23.00 0.80
N ARG A 74 1.73 24.10 0.06
CA ARG A 74 1.52 25.44 0.60
C ARG A 74 0.12 26.01 0.39
N ASN A 75 -0.62 25.49 -0.57
CA ASN A 75 -1.93 26.00 -0.95
C ASN A 75 -2.98 24.88 -0.89
N LEU A 76 -3.85 24.94 0.12
CA LEU A 76 -4.80 23.89 0.48
C LEU A 76 -6.26 24.34 0.32
N SER A 77 -6.56 25.29 -0.59
CA SER A 77 -7.95 25.63 -0.86
C SER A 77 -8.67 24.48 -1.57
N GLU A 78 -9.92 24.20 -1.19
CA GLU A 78 -10.76 23.17 -1.82
C GLU A 78 -10.92 23.39 -3.34
N GLU A 79 -10.98 24.64 -3.77
CA GLU A 79 -11.07 25.02 -5.18
C GLU A 79 -9.81 24.60 -5.96
N GLU A 80 -8.61 24.88 -5.45
CA GLU A 80 -7.37 24.52 -6.10
C GLU A 80 -7.16 22.99 -6.09
N ILE A 81 -7.62 22.29 -5.05
CA ILE A 81 -7.62 20.83 -4.98
C ILE A 81 -8.48 20.25 -6.11
N SER A 82 -9.75 20.64 -6.19
CA SER A 82 -10.69 20.13 -7.20
C SER A 82 -10.22 20.42 -8.63
N LYS A 83 -9.67 21.60 -8.87
CA LYS A 83 -9.08 21.99 -10.16
C LYS A 83 -7.88 21.10 -10.53
N SER A 84 -6.99 20.84 -9.60
CA SER A 84 -5.81 20.01 -9.84
C SER A 84 -6.17 18.54 -10.06
N GLU A 85 -7.12 18.01 -9.31
CA GLU A 85 -7.67 16.65 -9.50
C GLU A 85 -8.26 16.48 -10.90
N ALA A 86 -9.05 17.45 -11.35
CA ALA A 86 -9.63 17.41 -12.69
C ALA A 86 -8.57 17.43 -13.80
N ILE A 87 -7.57 18.30 -13.68
CA ILE A 87 -6.45 18.36 -14.63
C ILE A 87 -5.69 17.02 -14.64
N THR A 88 -5.41 16.47 -13.47
CA THR A 88 -4.70 15.20 -13.35
C THR A 88 -5.48 14.03 -13.96
N ALA A 89 -6.78 13.97 -13.75
CA ALA A 89 -7.64 12.97 -14.37
C ALA A 89 -7.54 13.02 -15.91
N GLY A 90 -7.54 14.23 -16.49
CA GLY A 90 -7.36 14.43 -17.93
C GLY A 90 -5.98 13.97 -18.43
N ILE A 91 -4.91 14.29 -17.68
CA ILE A 91 -3.54 13.84 -17.98
C ILE A 91 -3.43 12.32 -17.93
N GLN A 92 -3.98 11.69 -16.87
CA GLN A 92 -3.93 10.25 -16.66
C GLN A 92 -4.68 9.49 -17.75
N LEU A 93 -5.88 9.95 -18.13
CA LEU A 93 -6.61 9.35 -19.23
C LEU A 93 -5.76 9.35 -20.51
N ASN A 94 -5.18 10.48 -20.86
CA ASN A 94 -4.40 10.61 -22.07
C ASN A 94 -3.12 9.75 -22.03
N HIS A 95 -2.45 9.71 -20.86
CA HIS A 95 -1.26 8.87 -20.67
C HIS A 95 -1.59 7.37 -20.82
N GLY A 96 -2.70 6.90 -20.24
CA GLY A 96 -3.14 5.51 -20.38
C GLY A 96 -3.44 5.08 -21.81
N LEU A 97 -3.73 6.04 -22.70
CA LEU A 97 -4.01 5.78 -24.12
C LEU A 97 -2.79 5.91 -25.05
N LYS A 98 -1.59 6.24 -24.51
CA LYS A 98 -0.37 6.46 -25.31
C LYS A 98 0.10 5.22 -26.07
N GLN A 99 -0.04 4.04 -25.47
CA GLN A 99 0.41 2.78 -26.09
C GLN A 99 -0.39 2.39 -27.32
N GLY A 100 -1.54 3.02 -27.57
CA GLY A 100 -2.39 2.74 -28.72
C GLY A 100 -3.21 1.46 -28.61
N PHE A 101 -3.13 0.75 -27.47
CA PHE A 101 -3.91 -0.45 -27.16
C PHE A 101 -4.23 -0.52 -25.66
N LEU A 102 -5.30 -1.25 -25.31
CA LEU A 102 -5.76 -1.38 -23.93
C LEU A 102 -5.15 -2.64 -23.28
N PHE A 103 -4.81 -2.52 -21.99
CA PHE A 103 -4.39 -3.65 -21.11
C PHE A 103 -3.20 -4.47 -21.59
N GLY A 104 -2.29 -3.86 -22.34
CA GLY A 104 -1.12 -4.58 -22.86
C GLY A 104 -1.42 -5.52 -24.03
N ASP A 105 -2.65 -5.54 -24.55
CA ASP A 105 -3.05 -6.37 -25.68
C ASP A 105 -3.11 -5.55 -26.98
N SER A 106 -2.11 -5.72 -27.85
CA SER A 106 -1.99 -4.98 -29.10
C SER A 106 -3.17 -5.17 -30.08
N ALA A 107 -3.98 -6.22 -29.89
CA ALA A 107 -5.19 -6.43 -30.68
C ALA A 107 -6.37 -5.56 -30.20
N MET A 108 -6.32 -5.06 -28.97
CA MET A 108 -7.33 -4.12 -28.42
C MET A 108 -6.95 -2.68 -28.72
N THR A 109 -7.02 -2.28 -29.99
CA THR A 109 -6.61 -0.95 -30.44
C THR A 109 -7.45 0.16 -29.84
N VAL A 110 -6.80 1.29 -29.52
CA VAL A 110 -7.41 2.48 -28.93
C VAL A 110 -8.03 3.37 -30.02
N ASN A 111 -9.30 3.69 -29.88
CA ASN A 111 -9.98 4.76 -30.60
C ASN A 111 -10.12 5.96 -29.67
N LYS A 112 -9.15 6.88 -29.69
CA LYS A 112 -9.09 8.03 -28.77
C LYS A 112 -10.34 8.92 -28.87
N ASP A 113 -10.83 9.19 -30.08
CA ASP A 113 -11.97 10.06 -30.28
C ASP A 113 -13.25 9.47 -29.69
N LEU A 114 -13.44 8.17 -29.86
CA LEU A 114 -14.57 7.45 -29.30
C LEU A 114 -14.50 7.43 -27.76
N ILE A 115 -13.32 7.17 -27.19
CA ILE A 115 -13.09 7.21 -25.75
C ILE A 115 -13.35 8.59 -25.19
N TYR A 116 -12.79 9.63 -25.77
CA TYR A 116 -12.96 11.00 -25.28
C TYR A 116 -14.41 11.45 -25.34
N LYS A 117 -15.10 11.19 -26.45
CA LYS A 117 -16.54 11.47 -26.58
C LYS A 117 -17.34 10.77 -25.49
N THR A 118 -17.08 9.49 -25.27
CA THR A 118 -17.82 8.69 -24.28
C THR A 118 -17.55 9.17 -22.86
N VAL A 119 -16.29 9.49 -22.51
CA VAL A 119 -15.94 10.07 -21.19
C VAL A 119 -16.65 11.43 -21.00
N ASP A 120 -16.64 12.30 -22.02
CA ASP A 120 -17.30 13.59 -21.95
C ASP A 120 -18.82 13.44 -21.75
N GLU A 121 -19.46 12.44 -22.37
CA GLU A 121 -20.89 12.14 -22.15
C GLU A 121 -21.16 11.72 -20.70
N MET A 122 -20.30 10.89 -20.12
CA MET A 122 -20.39 10.47 -18.71
C MET A 122 -20.17 11.64 -17.75
N LEU A 123 -19.16 12.47 -18.01
CA LEU A 123 -18.89 13.67 -17.21
C LEU A 123 -20.04 14.67 -17.24
N ASN A 124 -20.78 14.76 -18.36
CA ASN A 124 -21.98 15.57 -18.51
C ASN A 124 -23.25 14.94 -17.90
N GLY A 125 -23.12 13.83 -17.17
CA GLY A 125 -24.19 13.25 -16.37
C GLY A 125 -24.98 12.15 -17.08
N LYS A 126 -24.55 11.65 -18.23
CA LYS A 126 -25.17 10.43 -18.78
C LYS A 126 -24.81 9.23 -17.91
N GLU A 127 -25.80 8.47 -17.50
CA GLU A 127 -25.63 7.23 -16.74
C GLU A 127 -25.30 6.02 -17.64
N THR A 128 -25.69 6.11 -18.90
CA THR A 128 -25.47 5.05 -19.90
C THR A 128 -25.01 5.62 -21.23
N VAL A 129 -24.04 4.97 -21.86
CA VAL A 129 -23.58 5.28 -23.23
C VAL A 129 -23.55 4.00 -24.05
N SER A 130 -24.21 3.98 -25.20
CA SER A 130 -24.29 2.80 -26.10
C SER A 130 -24.70 1.50 -25.39
N GLY A 131 -25.64 1.59 -24.42
CA GLY A 131 -26.12 0.45 -23.64
C GLY A 131 -25.26 0.04 -22.44
N PHE A 132 -24.08 0.66 -22.25
CA PHE A 132 -23.22 0.42 -21.10
C PHE A 132 -23.48 1.48 -20.01
N ASP A 133 -23.86 1.01 -18.83
CA ASP A 133 -23.65 1.68 -17.54
C ASP A 133 -22.35 1.17 -16.92
N ARG A 134 -21.96 1.69 -15.76
CA ARG A 134 -20.73 1.32 -15.06
C ARG A 134 -20.64 -0.18 -14.78
N LEU A 135 -21.73 -0.81 -14.35
CA LEU A 135 -21.74 -2.22 -13.99
C LEU A 135 -21.57 -3.10 -15.24
N LYS A 136 -22.39 -2.88 -16.27
CA LYS A 136 -22.31 -3.61 -17.54
C LYS A 136 -20.97 -3.42 -18.24
N ALA A 137 -20.38 -2.23 -18.16
CA ALA A 137 -19.06 -1.95 -18.72
C ALA A 137 -17.98 -2.79 -18.01
N ASN A 138 -18.00 -2.86 -16.67
CA ASN A 138 -17.09 -3.70 -15.89
C ASN A 138 -17.25 -5.19 -16.22
N GLU A 139 -18.48 -5.70 -16.25
CA GLU A 139 -18.77 -7.10 -16.58
C GLU A 139 -18.31 -7.48 -17.98
N TYR A 140 -18.64 -6.64 -18.97
CA TYR A 140 -18.24 -6.84 -20.36
C TYR A 140 -16.71 -6.90 -20.48
N PHE A 141 -16.06 -5.95 -19.85
CA PHE A 141 -14.63 -5.79 -19.86
C PHE A 141 -13.92 -6.99 -19.22
N PHE A 142 -14.36 -7.40 -18.04
CA PHE A 142 -13.83 -8.55 -17.32
C PHE A 142 -14.00 -9.87 -18.14
N LYS A 143 -15.14 -10.03 -18.81
CA LYS A 143 -15.40 -11.18 -19.68
C LYS A 143 -14.46 -11.25 -20.89
N ILE A 144 -14.20 -10.11 -21.53
CA ILE A 144 -13.26 -10.02 -22.64
C ILE A 144 -11.83 -10.33 -22.15
N TYR A 145 -11.41 -9.71 -21.04
CA TYR A 145 -10.09 -9.93 -20.44
C TYR A 145 -9.86 -11.41 -20.07
N GLN A 146 -10.81 -12.06 -19.42
CA GLN A 146 -10.72 -13.48 -19.08
C GLN A 146 -10.56 -14.36 -20.33
N ARG A 147 -11.40 -14.16 -21.36
CA ARG A 147 -11.30 -14.93 -22.62
C ARG A 147 -9.93 -14.78 -23.26
N ARG A 148 -9.36 -13.59 -23.28
CA ARG A 148 -8.02 -13.34 -23.83
C ARG A 148 -6.92 -14.01 -23.02
N ARG A 149 -7.00 -13.91 -21.68
CA ARG A 149 -6.05 -14.56 -20.77
C ARG A 149 -6.07 -16.08 -20.93
N ASP A 150 -7.24 -16.67 -21.04
CA ASP A 150 -7.43 -18.13 -21.10
C ASP A 150 -7.23 -18.66 -22.54
N SER A 151 -6.71 -17.82 -23.46
CA SER A 151 -6.45 -18.15 -24.88
C SER A 151 -7.68 -18.67 -25.62
N VAL A 152 -8.88 -18.29 -25.18
CA VAL A 152 -10.14 -18.64 -25.87
C VAL A 152 -10.24 -17.79 -27.13
N PRO A 153 -10.45 -18.39 -28.31
CA PRO A 153 -10.55 -17.64 -29.56
C PRO A 153 -11.64 -16.57 -29.47
N LEU A 154 -11.24 -15.32 -29.71
CA LEU A 154 -12.14 -14.18 -29.83
C LEU A 154 -11.75 -13.40 -31.08
N GLN A 155 -12.62 -13.43 -32.08
CA GLN A 155 -12.41 -12.60 -33.28
C GLN A 155 -12.76 -11.15 -32.91
N LEU A 156 -11.74 -10.30 -32.85
CA LEU A 156 -11.88 -8.86 -32.56
C LEU A 156 -12.32 -8.14 -33.84
N THR A 157 -13.62 -8.09 -34.10
CA THR A 157 -14.17 -7.25 -35.16
C THR A 157 -14.13 -5.78 -34.74
N LYS A 158 -14.30 -4.86 -35.70
CA LYS A 158 -14.34 -3.42 -35.42
C LYS A 158 -15.41 -3.08 -34.38
N GLU A 159 -16.59 -3.68 -34.48
CA GLU A 159 -17.71 -3.46 -33.54
C GLU A 159 -17.38 -3.92 -32.12
N ILE A 160 -16.63 -5.03 -31.97
CA ILE A 160 -16.18 -5.52 -30.66
C ILE A 160 -15.11 -4.58 -30.09
N ILE A 161 -14.16 -4.14 -30.94
CA ILE A 161 -13.14 -3.18 -30.53
C ILE A 161 -13.77 -1.85 -30.11
N ASP A 162 -14.73 -1.32 -30.86
CA ASP A 162 -15.44 -0.10 -30.50
C ASP A 162 -16.23 -0.27 -29.19
N SER A 163 -16.87 -1.44 -28.99
CA SER A 163 -17.55 -1.76 -27.72
C SER A 163 -16.59 -1.85 -26.53
N ILE A 164 -15.38 -2.39 -26.72
CA ILE A 164 -14.32 -2.40 -25.70
C ILE A 164 -13.89 -0.96 -25.36
N ASN A 165 -13.68 -0.11 -26.34
CA ASN A 165 -13.32 1.30 -26.17
C ASN A 165 -14.42 2.08 -25.41
N ILE A 166 -15.69 1.85 -25.77
CA ILE A 166 -16.85 2.47 -25.08
C ILE A 166 -16.92 1.97 -23.62
N ALA A 167 -16.84 0.65 -23.38
CA ALA A 167 -16.88 0.10 -22.04
C ALA A 167 -15.74 0.64 -21.16
N TYR A 168 -14.51 0.70 -21.69
CA TYR A 168 -13.38 1.33 -21.01
C TYR A 168 -13.68 2.80 -20.67
N ALA A 169 -14.18 3.56 -21.63
CA ALA A 169 -14.48 4.97 -21.45
C ALA A 169 -15.59 5.22 -20.44
N VAL A 170 -16.65 4.38 -20.42
CA VAL A 170 -17.71 4.43 -19.42
C VAL A 170 -17.18 4.19 -18.02
N MET A 171 -16.29 3.19 -17.86
CA MET A 171 -15.64 2.91 -16.56
C MET A 171 -14.82 4.12 -16.07
N GLN A 172 -13.98 4.69 -16.95
CA GLN A 172 -13.18 5.87 -16.60
C GLN A 172 -14.04 7.09 -16.31
N GLY A 173 -15.01 7.39 -17.18
CA GLY A 173 -15.92 8.51 -17.03
C GLY A 173 -16.77 8.42 -15.76
N ALA A 174 -17.28 7.24 -15.42
CA ALA A 174 -18.02 7.01 -14.19
C ALA A 174 -17.15 7.22 -12.94
N ASN A 175 -15.89 6.81 -12.98
CA ASN A 175 -14.95 7.03 -11.87
C ASN A 175 -14.68 8.53 -11.67
N TYR A 176 -14.46 9.28 -12.75
CA TYR A 176 -14.23 10.72 -12.67
C TYR A 176 -15.51 11.49 -12.26
N ALA A 177 -16.69 11.01 -12.68
CA ALA A 177 -17.97 11.64 -12.37
C ALA A 177 -18.51 11.36 -10.96
N ASN A 178 -17.92 10.42 -10.22
CA ASN A 178 -18.47 9.89 -8.96
C ASN A 178 -18.73 10.96 -7.88
N ASN A 179 -17.92 12.03 -7.86
CA ASN A 179 -18.04 13.14 -6.90
C ASN A 179 -18.54 14.45 -7.55
N LEU A 180 -19.05 14.39 -8.80
CA LEU A 180 -19.54 15.56 -9.50
C LEU A 180 -21.02 15.83 -9.22
N ASN A 181 -21.33 17.08 -8.97
CA ASN A 181 -22.67 17.60 -8.81
C ASN A 181 -22.85 18.85 -9.72
N ASP A 182 -24.03 19.46 -9.70
CA ASP A 182 -24.33 20.58 -10.58
C ASP A 182 -23.43 21.80 -10.33
N THR A 183 -22.90 21.95 -9.11
CA THR A 183 -22.08 23.11 -8.73
C THR A 183 -20.63 22.99 -9.23
N ASN A 184 -20.04 21.77 -9.21
CA ASN A 184 -18.62 21.58 -9.55
C ASN A 184 -18.37 20.97 -10.94
N ARG A 185 -19.41 20.42 -11.58
CA ARG A 185 -19.32 19.68 -12.84
C ARG A 185 -18.68 20.49 -13.97
N ALA A 186 -19.19 21.70 -14.21
CA ALA A 186 -18.71 22.51 -15.33
C ALA A 186 -17.24 22.91 -15.19
N GLU A 187 -16.82 23.30 -13.98
CA GLU A 187 -15.41 23.64 -13.69
C GLU A 187 -14.51 22.40 -13.76
N PHE A 188 -14.97 21.25 -13.27
CA PHE A 188 -14.25 19.98 -13.42
C PHE A 188 -14.02 19.63 -14.89
N ILE A 189 -15.06 19.65 -15.73
CA ILE A 189 -14.95 19.32 -17.17
C ILE A 189 -13.98 20.26 -17.87
N LYS A 190 -14.04 21.55 -17.61
CA LYS A 190 -13.11 22.55 -18.16
C LYS A 190 -11.66 22.21 -17.81
N ASN A 191 -11.37 21.92 -16.55
CA ASN A 191 -10.03 21.58 -16.08
C ASN A 191 -9.58 20.19 -16.56
N PHE A 192 -10.48 19.22 -16.65
CA PHE A 192 -10.24 17.92 -17.25
C PHE A 192 -9.77 18.02 -18.71
N HIS A 193 -10.47 18.82 -19.53
CA HIS A 193 -10.06 19.08 -20.91
C HIS A 193 -8.72 19.80 -21.00
N LYS A 194 -8.43 20.72 -20.07
CA LYS A 194 -7.13 21.35 -19.97
C LYS A 194 -6.04 20.31 -19.71
N GLY A 195 -6.26 19.39 -18.77
CA GLY A 195 -5.33 18.29 -18.48
C GLY A 195 -5.09 17.39 -19.69
N ARG A 196 -6.17 17.02 -20.40
CA ARG A 196 -6.11 16.21 -21.61
C ARG A 196 -5.27 16.88 -22.73
N SER A 197 -5.25 18.20 -22.80
CA SER A 197 -4.43 18.94 -23.78
C SER A 197 -2.96 19.12 -23.40
N MET A 198 -2.56 18.76 -22.17
CA MET A 198 -1.20 18.94 -21.65
C MET A 198 -0.21 17.82 -22.00
N GLU A 199 -0.50 16.95 -22.95
CA GLU A 199 0.25 15.71 -23.23
C GLU A 199 1.77 15.89 -23.41
N LYS A 200 2.20 17.02 -23.98
CA LYS A 200 3.61 17.31 -24.28
C LYS A 200 4.19 18.49 -23.49
N SER A 201 3.48 19.00 -22.50
CA SER A 201 3.87 20.19 -21.75
C SER A 201 4.53 19.83 -20.41
N THR A 202 5.61 20.53 -20.05
CA THR A 202 6.21 20.46 -18.70
C THR A 202 5.18 20.80 -17.61
N ASN A 203 4.16 21.60 -17.93
CA ASN A 203 3.05 21.94 -17.02
C ASN A 203 2.27 20.71 -16.53
N ARG A 204 2.27 19.59 -17.28
CA ARG A 204 1.65 18.34 -16.81
C ARG A 204 2.37 17.79 -15.57
N PHE A 205 3.70 17.88 -15.53
CA PHE A 205 4.49 17.41 -14.38
C PHE A 205 4.32 18.32 -13.18
N GLU A 206 4.24 19.64 -13.39
CA GLU A 206 3.93 20.58 -12.34
C GLU A 206 2.56 20.27 -11.70
N ASN A 207 1.53 20.03 -12.52
CA ASN A 207 0.21 19.66 -12.01
C ASN A 207 0.20 18.29 -11.31
N LEU A 208 0.93 17.31 -11.85
CA LEU A 208 1.07 16.01 -11.22
C LEU A 208 1.72 16.12 -9.83
N GLY A 209 2.82 16.88 -9.71
CA GLY A 209 3.47 17.16 -8.44
C GLY A 209 2.53 17.84 -7.44
N TYR A 210 1.75 18.81 -7.88
CA TYR A 210 0.74 19.49 -7.07
C TYR A 210 -0.29 18.51 -6.50
N THR A 211 -0.87 17.66 -7.33
CA THR A 211 -1.88 16.67 -6.91
C THR A 211 -1.31 15.61 -5.95
N MET A 212 -0.07 15.16 -6.21
CA MET A 212 0.62 14.24 -5.30
C MET A 212 0.85 14.86 -3.91
N ALA A 213 1.22 16.13 -3.88
CA ALA A 213 1.41 16.87 -2.62
C ALA A 213 0.11 16.97 -1.82
N LEU A 214 -1.02 17.25 -2.47
CA LEU A 214 -2.33 17.34 -1.82
C LEU A 214 -2.74 16.01 -1.20
N GLY A 215 -2.64 14.91 -1.95
CA GLY A 215 -2.96 13.57 -1.45
C GLY A 215 -2.08 13.19 -0.24
N GLY A 216 -0.77 13.41 -0.35
CA GLY A 216 0.18 13.18 0.73
C GLY A 216 -0.13 14.04 1.97
N TYR A 217 -0.37 15.33 1.80
CA TYR A 217 -0.67 16.23 2.92
C TYR A 217 -1.97 15.84 3.64
N GLN A 218 -3.04 15.54 2.93
CA GLN A 218 -4.30 15.10 3.52
C GLN A 218 -4.14 13.81 4.35
N MET A 219 -3.34 12.88 3.86
CA MET A 219 -3.02 11.64 4.58
C MET A 219 -2.22 11.95 5.85
N PHE A 220 -1.11 12.66 5.74
CA PHE A 220 -0.19 12.90 6.85
C PHE A 220 -0.73 13.87 7.90
N SER A 221 -1.64 14.78 7.53
CA SER A 221 -2.29 15.66 8.51
C SER A 221 -3.21 14.88 9.47
N LYS A 222 -3.73 13.74 9.05
CA LYS A 222 -4.63 12.89 9.85
C LYS A 222 -3.86 11.81 10.63
N THR A 223 -2.90 11.16 9.99
CA THR A 223 -2.21 9.99 10.56
C THR A 223 -0.84 10.31 11.15
N GLY A 224 -0.29 11.51 10.88
CA GLY A 224 1.11 11.82 11.11
C GLY A 224 2.04 11.09 10.13
N LEU A 225 3.33 11.43 10.16
CA LEU A 225 4.33 10.69 9.40
C LEU A 225 4.56 9.31 10.02
N LEU A 226 4.84 8.33 9.22
CA LEU A 226 5.09 6.95 9.64
C LEU A 226 3.90 6.31 10.39
N ASN A 227 2.66 6.79 10.15
CA ASN A 227 1.45 6.40 10.90
C ASN A 227 1.56 6.66 12.42
N ASP A 228 2.29 7.69 12.79
CA ASP A 228 2.44 8.17 14.16
C ASP A 228 1.98 9.63 14.25
N SER A 229 0.80 9.87 14.84
CA SER A 229 0.19 11.19 14.94
C SER A 229 1.01 12.21 15.75
N THR A 230 2.02 11.75 16.50
CA THR A 230 2.94 12.61 17.23
C THR A 230 4.09 13.12 16.36
N ILE A 231 4.27 12.53 15.17
CA ILE A 231 5.24 12.99 14.17
C ILE A 231 4.52 13.93 13.20
N THR A 232 4.48 15.20 13.55
CA THR A 232 3.84 16.23 12.72
C THR A 232 4.66 16.55 11.48
N LEU A 233 3.93 16.81 10.36
CA LEU A 233 4.54 17.22 9.11
C LEU A 233 5.11 18.64 9.21
N ARG A 234 6.39 18.80 8.90
CA ARG A 234 7.08 20.11 8.73
C ARG A 234 7.33 20.36 7.25
N ALA A 235 6.41 21.05 6.61
CA ALA A 235 6.32 21.16 5.16
C ALA A 235 7.63 21.59 4.48
N ASP A 236 8.27 22.67 4.95
CA ASP A 236 9.50 23.19 4.31
C ASP A 236 10.69 22.21 4.44
N ILE A 237 10.81 21.54 5.59
CA ILE A 237 11.85 20.54 5.84
C ILE A 237 11.62 19.31 4.95
N THR A 238 10.38 18.83 4.90
CA THR A 238 10.00 17.69 4.04
C THR A 238 10.22 18.00 2.57
N LEU A 239 9.85 19.21 2.11
CA LEU A 239 10.07 19.65 0.73
C LEU A 239 11.56 19.70 0.36
N ALA A 240 12.41 20.20 1.26
CA ALA A 240 13.85 20.19 1.03
C ALA A 240 14.37 18.75 0.88
N GLY A 241 13.90 17.83 1.70
CA GLY A 241 14.21 16.41 1.58
C GLY A 241 13.71 15.79 0.27
N ILE A 242 12.46 16.07 -0.14
CA ILE A 242 11.90 15.60 -1.42
C ILE A 242 12.75 16.08 -2.59
N ASN A 243 13.12 17.35 -2.60
CA ASN A 243 13.99 17.90 -3.63
C ASN A 243 15.37 17.21 -3.65
N ALA A 244 15.97 17.00 -2.46
CA ALA A 244 17.25 16.30 -2.33
C ALA A 244 17.15 14.87 -2.90
N GLY A 245 16.17 14.10 -2.49
CA GLY A 245 15.96 12.73 -2.97
C GLY A 245 15.73 12.65 -4.47
N ALA A 246 14.86 13.51 -5.02
CA ALA A 246 14.54 13.54 -6.45
C ALA A 246 15.71 13.99 -7.32
N LEU A 247 16.51 14.93 -6.84
CA LEU A 247 17.69 15.45 -7.56
C LEU A 247 18.97 14.64 -7.29
N GLY A 248 18.94 13.71 -6.34
CA GLY A 248 20.08 12.87 -5.97
C GLY A 248 21.12 13.60 -5.12
N ASP A 249 20.71 14.63 -4.38
CA ASP A 249 21.57 15.30 -3.40
C ASP A 249 21.70 14.45 -2.14
N THR A 250 22.92 14.06 -1.80
CA THR A 250 23.23 13.18 -0.66
C THR A 250 23.93 13.91 0.49
N THR A 251 23.90 15.23 0.49
CA THR A 251 24.64 16.08 1.45
C THR A 251 24.28 15.76 2.91
N ILE A 252 22.99 15.51 3.21
CA ILE A 252 22.52 15.19 4.56
C ILE A 252 22.19 13.70 4.68
N PHE A 253 21.38 13.15 3.75
CA PHE A 253 21.04 11.73 3.67
C PHE A 253 21.12 11.24 2.23
N SER A 254 21.67 10.04 2.02
CA SER A 254 21.35 9.25 0.83
C SER A 254 19.95 8.65 0.97
N ALA A 255 19.34 8.20 -0.12
CA ALA A 255 18.03 7.57 -0.08
C ALA A 255 17.99 6.30 0.81
N ASP A 256 19.07 5.52 0.80
CA ASP A 256 19.17 4.30 1.63
C ASP A 256 19.36 4.66 3.10
N ALA A 257 20.24 5.62 3.41
CA ALA A 257 20.43 6.11 4.78
C ALA A 257 19.14 6.71 5.35
N ALA A 258 18.36 7.43 4.53
CA ALA A 258 17.06 7.97 4.93
C ALA A 258 16.06 6.85 5.26
N ARG A 259 15.96 5.82 4.42
CA ARG A 259 15.08 4.65 4.67
C ARG A 259 15.46 3.90 5.96
N GLU A 260 16.76 3.65 6.14
CA GLU A 260 17.27 2.98 7.34
C GLU A 260 17.00 3.79 8.62
N TYR A 261 17.25 5.09 8.58
CA TYR A 261 16.95 6.00 9.70
C TYR A 261 15.45 5.99 10.06
N LEU A 262 14.56 6.07 9.06
CA LEU A 262 13.12 6.05 9.28
C LEU A 262 12.65 4.70 9.84
N ARG A 263 13.24 3.59 9.38
CA ARG A 263 12.96 2.25 9.90
C ARG A 263 13.33 2.17 11.38
N ALA A 264 14.54 2.57 11.74
CA ALA A 264 15.02 2.55 13.12
C ALA A 264 14.16 3.44 14.04
N VAL A 265 13.77 4.64 13.59
CA VAL A 265 12.87 5.53 14.33
C VAL A 265 11.50 4.88 14.53
N SER A 266 10.91 4.30 13.48
CA SER A 266 9.60 3.65 13.54
C SER A 266 9.60 2.46 14.50
N GLU A 267 10.63 1.61 14.45
CA GLU A 267 10.81 0.47 15.34
C GLU A 267 10.94 0.91 16.81
N LYS A 268 11.80 1.89 17.09
CA LYS A 268 11.98 2.42 18.43
C LYS A 268 10.68 2.98 19.01
N ARG A 269 9.99 3.84 18.27
CA ARG A 269 8.74 4.46 18.72
C ARG A 269 7.63 3.43 18.89
N ARG A 270 7.55 2.41 18.01
CA ARG A 270 6.62 1.30 18.17
C ARG A 270 6.92 0.51 19.45
N ALA A 271 8.18 0.20 19.72
CA ALA A 271 8.59 -0.51 20.93
C ALA A 271 8.22 0.28 22.19
N GLU A 272 8.50 1.58 22.23
CA GLU A 272 8.15 2.47 23.35
C GLU A 272 6.63 2.51 23.58
N ARG A 273 5.85 2.73 22.52
CA ARG A 273 4.38 2.72 22.59
C ARG A 273 3.83 1.38 23.04
N ASN A 274 4.35 0.29 22.50
CA ASN A 274 3.89 -1.05 22.86
C ASN A 274 4.25 -1.41 24.31
N ALA A 275 5.42 -1.01 24.79
CA ALA A 275 5.80 -1.18 26.19
C ALA A 275 4.85 -0.43 27.12
N GLN A 276 4.45 0.78 26.75
CA GLN A 276 3.50 1.59 27.52
C GLN A 276 2.08 1.01 27.50
N LEU A 277 1.57 0.61 26.32
CA LEU A 277 0.18 0.17 26.16
C LEU A 277 -0.04 -1.30 26.53
N PHE A 278 0.94 -2.15 26.29
CA PHE A 278 0.82 -3.60 26.41
C PHE A 278 1.81 -4.23 27.40
N GLY A 279 2.52 -3.44 28.21
CA GLY A 279 3.52 -3.98 29.15
C GLY A 279 2.93 -4.94 30.17
N ALA A 280 1.73 -4.62 30.71
CA ALA A 280 1.02 -5.52 31.63
C ALA A 280 0.60 -6.83 30.91
N TRP A 281 0.06 -6.74 29.71
CA TRP A 281 -0.31 -7.89 28.89
C TRP A 281 0.91 -8.76 28.54
N LYS A 282 2.03 -8.14 28.19
CA LYS A 282 3.29 -8.84 27.94
C LYS A 282 3.69 -9.67 29.18
N LYS A 283 3.69 -9.05 30.34
CA LYS A 283 4.05 -9.74 31.59
C LYS A 283 3.09 -10.90 31.89
N GLU A 284 1.80 -10.73 31.72
CA GLU A 284 0.79 -11.78 31.91
C GLU A 284 1.07 -13.01 30.99
N ASN A 285 1.42 -12.75 29.72
CA ASN A 285 1.77 -13.81 28.77
C ASN A 285 3.09 -14.52 29.14
N GLU A 286 4.10 -13.78 29.58
CA GLU A 286 5.37 -14.33 30.05
C GLU A 286 5.16 -15.18 31.33
N ASP A 287 4.42 -14.70 32.31
CA ASP A 287 4.09 -15.41 33.52
C ASP A 287 3.26 -16.70 33.22
N PHE A 288 2.33 -16.63 32.27
CA PHE A 288 1.58 -17.79 31.80
C PHE A 288 2.49 -18.87 31.21
N LEU A 289 3.42 -18.51 30.33
CA LEU A 289 4.38 -19.46 29.74
C LEU A 289 5.33 -20.04 30.79
N ALA A 290 5.81 -19.22 31.74
CA ALA A 290 6.66 -19.69 32.83
C ALA A 290 5.93 -20.74 33.67
N LYS A 291 4.66 -20.48 34.03
CA LYS A 291 3.83 -21.44 34.77
C LYS A 291 3.57 -22.72 33.96
N LYS A 292 3.35 -22.61 32.65
CA LYS A 292 3.16 -23.77 31.76
C LYS A 292 4.43 -24.60 31.63
N ALA A 293 5.59 -23.98 31.66
CA ALA A 293 6.89 -24.68 31.60
C ALA A 293 7.20 -25.52 32.85
N GLU A 294 6.47 -25.29 33.95
CA GLU A 294 6.58 -26.08 35.19
C GLU A 294 5.61 -27.25 35.25
N ASP A 295 4.60 -27.29 34.33
CA ASP A 295 3.62 -28.35 34.27
C ASP A 295 4.26 -29.66 33.75
N PRO A 296 4.17 -30.77 34.49
CA PRO A 296 4.77 -32.05 34.08
C PRO A 296 4.22 -32.62 32.77
N ALA A 297 3.01 -32.24 32.37
CA ALA A 297 2.40 -32.65 31.11
C ALA A 297 2.97 -31.88 29.90
N VAL A 298 3.61 -30.72 30.14
CA VAL A 298 4.13 -29.82 29.11
C VAL A 298 5.62 -30.13 28.84
N LYS A 299 5.93 -30.27 27.57
CA LYS A 299 7.31 -30.56 27.09
C LYS A 299 7.91 -29.30 26.47
N LYS A 300 9.21 -29.14 26.66
CA LYS A 300 10.03 -28.12 25.97
C LYS A 300 10.62 -28.72 24.69
N THR A 301 10.78 -27.93 23.66
CA THR A 301 11.48 -28.39 22.45
C THR A 301 12.99 -28.45 22.68
N SER A 302 13.68 -29.26 21.90
CA SER A 302 15.17 -29.42 21.99
C SER A 302 15.91 -28.18 21.44
N THR A 303 15.23 -27.31 20.73
CA THR A 303 15.79 -26.10 20.09
C THR A 303 16.02 -24.96 21.08
N ASN A 304 15.47 -25.05 22.30
CA ASN A 304 15.41 -23.94 23.27
C ASN A 304 14.81 -22.66 22.74
N SER A 305 13.92 -22.75 21.73
CA SER A 305 13.22 -21.61 21.12
C SER A 305 12.19 -20.94 22.07
N GLY A 306 11.82 -21.66 23.14
CA GLY A 306 10.74 -21.29 24.04
C GLY A 306 9.38 -21.90 23.68
N LEU A 307 9.27 -22.64 22.57
CA LEU A 307 8.06 -23.38 22.23
C LEU A 307 7.79 -24.46 23.25
N LEU A 308 6.56 -24.48 23.79
CA LEU A 308 6.08 -25.52 24.68
C LEU A 308 4.93 -26.29 24.01
N TYR A 309 4.81 -27.59 24.37
CA TYR A 309 3.75 -28.43 23.81
C TYR A 309 3.27 -29.53 24.74
N GLU A 310 2.01 -29.91 24.60
CA GLU A 310 1.41 -31.10 25.20
C GLU A 310 1.01 -32.10 24.11
N VAL A 311 1.20 -33.38 24.40
CA VAL A 311 0.71 -34.44 23.52
C VAL A 311 -0.65 -34.90 24.01
N LEU A 312 -1.72 -34.47 23.31
CA LEU A 312 -3.11 -34.84 23.67
C LEU A 312 -3.49 -36.21 23.10
N LYS A 313 -2.89 -36.57 21.95
CA LYS A 313 -3.08 -37.87 21.30
C LYS A 313 -1.83 -38.20 20.48
N GLU A 314 -1.30 -39.38 20.66
CA GLU A 314 -0.20 -39.85 19.83
C GLU A 314 -0.66 -40.28 18.44
N GLY A 315 0.15 -40.00 17.43
CA GLY A 315 -0.01 -40.47 16.05
C GLY A 315 1.01 -41.54 15.73
N LYS A 316 0.73 -42.35 14.70
CA LYS A 316 1.62 -43.41 14.23
C LYS A 316 2.14 -43.21 12.81
N GLY A 317 1.70 -42.15 12.13
CA GLY A 317 2.11 -41.85 10.78
C GLY A 317 3.47 -41.15 10.69
N PRO A 318 3.91 -40.78 9.49
CA PRO A 318 5.16 -40.05 9.27
C PRO A 318 5.08 -38.65 9.89
N LYS A 319 6.27 -38.06 10.14
CA LYS A 319 6.43 -36.66 10.56
C LYS A 319 6.66 -35.75 9.36
N PRO A 320 6.07 -34.53 9.34
CA PRO A 320 6.33 -33.55 8.30
C PRO A 320 7.76 -33.06 8.30
N GLN A 321 8.24 -32.69 7.13
CA GLN A 321 9.51 -32.00 6.92
C GLN A 321 9.26 -30.56 6.46
N LEU A 322 10.27 -29.69 6.57
CA LEU A 322 10.15 -28.26 6.34
C LEU A 322 9.45 -27.87 5.01
N ASN A 323 9.68 -28.62 3.94
CA ASN A 323 9.12 -28.35 2.62
C ASN A 323 7.76 -29.03 2.36
N ASP A 324 7.22 -29.72 3.35
CA ASP A 324 5.93 -30.39 3.21
C ASP A 324 4.75 -29.40 3.39
N ARG A 325 3.62 -29.79 2.83
CA ARG A 325 2.32 -29.21 3.15
C ARG A 325 1.59 -30.15 4.11
N VAL A 326 0.97 -29.57 5.11
CA VAL A 326 0.24 -30.32 6.13
C VAL A 326 -1.25 -30.02 6.05
N LYS A 327 -2.08 -31.07 6.20
CA LYS A 327 -3.51 -30.97 6.36
C LYS A 327 -3.85 -31.14 7.84
N VAL A 328 -4.49 -30.13 8.42
CA VAL A 328 -4.74 -30.06 9.86
C VAL A 328 -6.15 -29.60 10.19
N HIS A 329 -6.68 -30.07 11.32
CA HIS A 329 -7.67 -29.33 12.07
C HIS A 329 -6.98 -28.58 13.21
N TYR A 330 -7.40 -27.36 13.47
CA TYR A 330 -6.85 -26.54 14.54
C TYR A 330 -7.86 -25.58 15.15
N LYS A 331 -7.55 -25.19 16.40
CA LYS A 331 -8.20 -24.07 17.10
C LYS A 331 -7.11 -23.24 17.75
N GLY A 332 -7.06 -21.95 17.40
CA GLY A 332 -6.15 -20.96 17.98
C GLY A 332 -6.87 -20.07 18.99
N SER A 333 -6.29 -19.91 20.18
CA SER A 333 -6.79 -19.03 21.24
C SER A 333 -5.67 -18.25 21.93
N LEU A 334 -6.04 -17.19 22.62
CA LEU A 334 -5.18 -16.42 23.53
C LEU A 334 -5.20 -17.04 24.94
N ILE A 335 -4.34 -16.53 25.83
CA ILE A 335 -4.24 -16.99 27.22
C ILE A 335 -5.52 -16.78 28.07
N ASN A 336 -6.42 -15.91 27.58
CA ASN A 336 -7.74 -15.62 28.16
C ASN A 336 -8.88 -16.38 27.46
N ASP A 337 -8.55 -17.48 26.73
CA ASP A 337 -9.46 -18.34 25.98
C ASP A 337 -10.19 -17.67 24.80
N THR A 338 -9.85 -16.42 24.45
CA THR A 338 -10.40 -15.77 23.25
C THR A 338 -9.94 -16.52 22.01
N VAL A 339 -10.87 -17.12 21.26
CA VAL A 339 -10.61 -17.80 20.00
C VAL A 339 -10.42 -16.77 18.90
N PHE A 340 -9.32 -16.85 18.17
CA PHE A 340 -9.04 -15.94 17.06
C PHE A 340 -9.10 -16.62 15.69
N ASP A 341 -8.95 -17.95 15.63
CA ASP A 341 -9.08 -18.70 14.40
C ASP A 341 -9.35 -20.19 14.69
N SER A 342 -10.20 -20.83 13.87
CA SER A 342 -10.55 -22.25 14.03
C SER A 342 -11.01 -22.88 12.72
N SER A 343 -10.29 -23.88 12.25
CA SER A 343 -10.73 -24.71 11.12
C SER A 343 -11.91 -25.60 11.47
N ILE A 344 -12.09 -25.90 12.77
CA ILE A 344 -13.21 -26.73 13.26
C ILE A 344 -14.50 -25.93 13.13
N GLU A 345 -14.51 -24.66 13.51
CA GLU A 345 -15.66 -23.78 13.38
C GLU A 345 -16.03 -23.48 11.92
N ARG A 346 -15.04 -23.50 11.02
CA ARG A 346 -15.28 -23.41 9.57
C ARG A 346 -15.81 -24.70 8.95
N GLY A 347 -15.75 -25.83 9.67
CA GLY A 347 -16.26 -27.12 9.22
C GLY A 347 -15.36 -27.90 8.26
N GLU A 348 -14.15 -27.39 7.95
CA GLU A 348 -13.23 -28.02 6.99
C GLU A 348 -11.76 -27.93 7.46
N PRO A 349 -10.93 -28.96 7.17
CA PRO A 349 -9.51 -28.92 7.44
C PRO A 349 -8.80 -27.87 6.58
N ALA A 350 -7.75 -27.28 7.14
CA ALA A 350 -6.87 -26.35 6.41
C ALA A 350 -5.59 -27.04 5.94
N VAL A 351 -5.02 -26.54 4.83
CA VAL A 351 -3.78 -27.02 4.25
C VAL A 351 -2.75 -25.90 4.20
N PHE A 352 -1.61 -26.07 4.88
CA PHE A 352 -0.53 -25.08 4.96
C PHE A 352 0.81 -25.65 4.51
N GLY A 353 1.63 -24.83 3.85
CA GLY A 353 3.06 -25.10 3.71
C GLY A 353 3.79 -24.72 4.99
N LEU A 354 4.71 -25.54 5.48
CA LEU A 354 5.42 -25.27 6.74
C LEU A 354 6.32 -24.05 6.69
N THR A 355 6.72 -23.61 5.51
CA THR A 355 7.49 -22.37 5.31
C THR A 355 6.61 -21.10 5.18
N GLN A 356 5.30 -21.24 5.28
CA GLN A 356 4.33 -20.17 5.08
C GLN A 356 3.50 -19.85 6.33
N VAL A 357 3.86 -20.42 7.46
CA VAL A 357 3.19 -20.25 8.76
C VAL A 357 4.15 -19.60 9.76
N ILE A 358 3.65 -19.23 10.93
CA ILE A 358 4.49 -18.69 12.02
C ILE A 358 5.54 -19.71 12.48
N ASP A 359 6.68 -19.22 12.97
CA ASP A 359 7.82 -20.06 13.34
C ASP A 359 7.46 -21.16 14.35
N GLY A 360 6.58 -20.86 15.30
CA GLY A 360 6.08 -21.84 16.26
C GLY A 360 5.33 -23.02 15.62
N TRP A 361 4.62 -22.79 14.51
CA TRP A 361 4.00 -23.85 13.73
C TRP A 361 5.04 -24.61 12.89
N THR A 362 5.96 -23.90 12.26
CA THR A 362 7.06 -24.50 11.50
C THR A 362 7.84 -25.47 12.36
N GLU A 363 8.17 -25.11 13.59
CA GLU A 363 8.87 -25.96 14.54
C GLU A 363 7.96 -27.07 15.10
N GLY A 364 6.79 -26.70 15.62
CA GLY A 364 5.90 -27.60 16.34
C GLY A 364 5.35 -28.75 15.48
N LEU A 365 4.93 -28.44 14.24
CA LEU A 365 4.36 -29.46 13.35
C LEU A 365 5.34 -30.53 12.92
N GLN A 366 6.64 -30.24 12.86
CA GLN A 366 7.69 -31.23 12.60
C GLN A 366 7.90 -32.22 13.76
N LEU A 367 7.40 -31.91 14.96
CA LEU A 367 7.40 -32.84 16.10
C LEU A 367 6.25 -33.85 16.02
N MET A 368 5.18 -33.50 15.33
CA MET A 368 3.94 -34.31 15.26
C MET A 368 4.05 -35.46 14.26
N SER A 369 3.47 -36.59 14.61
CA SER A 369 3.21 -37.69 13.65
C SER A 369 1.79 -37.58 13.11
N VAL A 370 1.56 -37.94 11.84
CA VAL A 370 0.20 -37.99 11.27
C VAL A 370 -0.72 -38.85 12.16
N GLY A 371 -1.92 -38.33 12.45
CA GLY A 371 -2.90 -38.91 13.37
C GLY A 371 -2.75 -38.43 14.82
N SER A 372 -1.77 -37.60 15.14
CA SER A 372 -1.59 -37.01 16.49
C SER A 372 -2.40 -35.74 16.67
N LYS A 373 -2.67 -35.39 17.94
CA LYS A 373 -3.20 -34.09 18.37
C LYS A 373 -2.32 -33.52 19.46
N TYR A 374 -1.81 -32.32 19.22
CA TYR A 374 -0.95 -31.60 20.14
C TYR A 374 -1.58 -30.26 20.54
N ARG A 375 -1.22 -29.74 21.71
CA ARG A 375 -1.46 -28.36 22.09
C ARG A 375 -0.12 -27.66 22.18
N PHE A 376 0.04 -26.57 21.42
CA PHE A 376 1.22 -25.73 21.42
C PHE A 376 0.96 -24.46 22.21
N TYR A 377 1.94 -24.03 22.98
CA TYR A 377 2.01 -22.73 23.63
C TYR A 377 3.18 -21.98 22.97
N ILE A 378 2.84 -21.06 22.09
CA ILE A 378 3.78 -20.38 21.21
C ILE A 378 4.08 -19.01 21.79
N PRO A 379 5.32 -18.77 22.28
CA PRO A 379 5.72 -17.48 22.77
C PRO A 379 5.70 -16.44 21.65
N GLN A 380 5.54 -15.17 21.98
CA GLN A 380 5.34 -14.09 21.03
C GLN A 380 6.43 -14.03 19.93
N GLN A 381 7.68 -14.34 20.25
CA GLN A 381 8.80 -14.32 19.29
C GLN A 381 8.73 -15.40 18.20
N LEU A 382 7.94 -16.45 18.42
CA LEU A 382 7.66 -17.50 17.44
C LEU A 382 6.27 -17.32 16.79
N GLY A 383 5.55 -16.22 17.14
CA GLY A 383 4.26 -15.82 16.61
C GLY A 383 4.34 -14.47 15.90
N TYR A 384 3.64 -13.49 16.42
CA TYR A 384 3.52 -12.15 15.79
C TYR A 384 4.40 -11.07 16.48
N GLY A 385 5.15 -11.43 17.50
CA GLY A 385 6.10 -10.55 18.18
C GLY A 385 5.41 -9.33 18.82
N ASP A 386 5.98 -8.17 18.56
CA ASP A 386 5.50 -6.87 19.00
C ASP A 386 4.47 -6.24 18.04
N GLN A 387 3.90 -7.02 17.13
CA GLN A 387 2.91 -6.56 16.17
C GLN A 387 1.51 -7.08 16.54
N GLN A 388 0.51 -6.27 16.24
CA GLN A 388 -0.88 -6.70 16.28
C GLN A 388 -1.18 -7.55 15.04
N ALA A 389 -1.93 -8.65 15.22
CA ALA A 389 -2.44 -9.46 14.11
C ALA A 389 -3.95 -9.59 14.18
N GLY A 390 -4.63 -9.25 13.09
CA GLY A 390 -6.08 -9.15 13.08
C GLY A 390 -6.61 -8.14 14.12
N GLU A 391 -7.84 -8.37 14.58
CA GLU A 391 -8.49 -7.47 15.54
C GLU A 391 -8.20 -7.83 17.01
N VAL A 392 -7.89 -9.09 17.29
CA VAL A 392 -7.85 -9.62 18.67
C VAL A 392 -6.46 -9.97 19.18
N ILE A 393 -5.49 -10.29 18.30
CA ILE A 393 -4.13 -10.64 18.72
C ILE A 393 -3.34 -9.37 18.95
N LYS A 394 -3.17 -9.01 20.21
CA LYS A 394 -2.39 -7.84 20.64
C LYS A 394 -0.88 -8.10 20.51
N PRO A 395 -0.04 -7.05 20.45
CA PRO A 395 1.40 -7.19 20.64
C PRO A 395 1.75 -8.05 21.86
N PHE A 396 2.78 -8.88 21.73
CA PHE A 396 3.31 -9.76 22.79
C PHE A 396 2.40 -10.92 23.21
N SER A 397 1.35 -11.22 22.44
CA SER A 397 0.45 -12.34 22.75
C SER A 397 1.15 -13.68 22.58
N THR A 398 1.00 -14.53 23.61
CA THR A 398 1.23 -15.99 23.51
C THR A 398 0.04 -16.60 22.77
N LEU A 399 0.31 -17.46 21.81
CA LEU A 399 -0.70 -18.16 21.04
C LEU A 399 -0.82 -19.61 21.52
N ILE A 400 -2.05 -20.04 21.75
CA ILE A 400 -2.35 -21.41 22.13
C ILE A 400 -3.03 -22.08 20.95
N PHE A 401 -2.46 -23.14 20.40
CA PHE A 401 -3.06 -23.89 19.32
C PHE A 401 -3.26 -25.34 19.69
N GLU A 402 -4.49 -25.82 19.62
CA GLU A 402 -4.74 -27.26 19.51
C GLU A 402 -4.72 -27.64 18.03
N VAL A 403 -3.86 -28.57 17.67
CA VAL A 403 -3.68 -28.99 16.27
C VAL A 403 -3.79 -30.50 16.17
N GLU A 404 -4.63 -30.98 15.26
CA GLU A 404 -4.70 -32.38 14.85
C GLU A 404 -4.12 -32.52 13.44
N LEU A 405 -3.02 -33.27 13.30
CA LEU A 405 -2.34 -33.50 12.05
C LEU A 405 -3.00 -34.67 11.30
N LEU A 406 -3.78 -34.33 10.27
CA LEU A 406 -4.55 -35.31 9.49
C LEU A 406 -3.75 -35.96 8.36
N GLY A 407 -2.77 -35.25 7.80
CA GLY A 407 -1.98 -35.77 6.68
C GLY A 407 -0.86 -34.85 6.24
N ILE A 408 0.00 -35.38 5.40
CA ILE A 408 1.11 -34.67 4.75
C ILE A 408 0.89 -34.75 3.24
N GLU A 409 0.83 -33.61 2.58
CA GLU A 409 0.82 -33.51 1.12
C GLU A 409 2.24 -33.20 0.66
N LYS A 410 2.93 -34.17 0.07
CA LYS A 410 4.21 -33.93 -0.56
C LYS A 410 4.03 -33.02 -1.77
N GLN A 411 4.85 -31.99 -1.89
CA GLN A 411 4.91 -31.23 -3.14
C GLN A 411 5.27 -32.24 -4.25
N LYS A 412 4.40 -32.35 -5.25
CA LYS A 412 4.81 -33.03 -6.49
C LYS A 412 6.00 -32.20 -7.03
N PRO A 413 7.13 -32.81 -7.37
CA PRO A 413 8.20 -32.09 -8.03
C PRO A 413 7.60 -31.43 -9.26
N GLU A 414 7.63 -30.08 -9.32
CA GLU A 414 7.19 -29.36 -10.51
C GLU A 414 8.04 -29.83 -11.69
N ASN A 415 7.38 -30.42 -12.65
CA ASN A 415 8.04 -30.94 -13.83
C ASN A 415 8.58 -29.73 -14.58
N VAL A 416 9.90 -29.65 -14.80
CA VAL A 416 10.56 -28.54 -15.51
C VAL A 416 9.89 -28.23 -16.86
N LYS A 417 9.24 -29.24 -17.47
CA LYS A 417 8.42 -29.09 -18.67
C LYS A 417 7.14 -28.24 -18.47
N ASP A 418 6.58 -28.21 -17.26
CA ASP A 418 5.39 -27.40 -16.97
C ASP A 418 5.75 -25.95 -16.60
N MET A 419 6.95 -25.73 -16.06
CA MET A 419 7.50 -24.37 -15.87
C MET A 419 7.81 -23.68 -17.22
N LEU A 420 8.27 -24.45 -18.22
CA LEU A 420 8.58 -23.91 -19.56
C LEU A 420 7.33 -23.62 -20.40
N LYS A 421 6.17 -24.16 -20.04
CA LYS A 421 4.88 -23.87 -20.70
C LYS A 421 4.17 -22.63 -20.13
N ARG A 422 4.65 -22.07 -19.00
CA ARG A 422 4.07 -20.88 -18.34
C ARG A 422 4.86 -19.59 -18.63
N ARG A 423 5.84 -19.63 -19.54
CA ARG A 423 6.56 -18.44 -20.05
C ARG A 423 6.02 -17.99 -21.40
#